data_1345441d921b64497fd7fe79c9990e14
#
_entry.id   1345441d921b64497fd7fe79c9990e14
#
_cell.length_a   1.000
_cell.length_b   1.000
_cell.length_c   1.000
_cell.angle_alpha   90.00
_cell.angle_beta   90.00
_cell.angle_gamma   90.00
#
_symmetry.space_group_name_H-M   'P 1'
#
loop_
_entity.id
_entity.type
_entity.pdbx_description
1 polymer ?
#
loop_
_entity_poly.entity_id
_entity_poly.type
_entity_poly.pdbx_seq_one_letter_code
_entity_poly.pdbx_strand_id
1 'polypeptide(L)'
;MIDDIRNILNLNIYLEQLEEIKIRLAYISAYSNESKDRFVIESHALQIRKLTELVSFSLLAIHKTKYKVFRSNAGKDFRNDWNGRDIITNILLLNPDMFFKPSEKGFSLQRDGTKQIQLKPENQCYTLKLLAKLYDRCGGVLHIENPWKKSTKVDQFHADLPSIISKLNNTLQDHIVLVNHWNQSESTAIVFSLNENDIKPTYVLAQASGNFAFSSA
;
A
#
# COMPACT_ATOMS: atom_id res chain seq x y z
N MET A 1 7.55 26.80 2.06
CA MET A 1 8.24 25.57 2.60
C MET A 1 7.29 24.36 2.67
N ILE A 2 6.17 24.36 3.41
CA ILE A 2 5.24 23.21 3.47
C ILE A 2 4.58 22.93 2.12
N ASP A 3 4.14 23.96 1.39
CA ASP A 3 3.51 23.79 0.07
C ASP A 3 4.50 23.30 -0.99
N ASP A 4 5.77 23.67 -0.88
CA ASP A 4 6.82 23.15 -1.77
C ASP A 4 7.04 21.66 -1.56
N ILE A 5 7.05 21.18 -0.31
CA ILE A 5 7.18 19.76 0.02
C ILE A 5 5.98 18.97 -0.51
N ARG A 6 4.75 19.48 -0.37
CA ARG A 6 3.54 18.85 -0.92
C ARG A 6 3.61 18.66 -2.43
N ASN A 7 4.09 19.67 -3.15
CA ASN A 7 4.22 19.62 -4.61
C ASN A 7 5.34 18.67 -5.06
N ILE A 8 6.49 18.69 -4.38
CA ILE A 8 7.62 17.81 -4.68
C ILE A 8 7.23 16.35 -4.49
N LEU A 9 6.46 16.02 -3.46
CA LEU A 9 6.05 14.66 -3.12
C LEU A 9 4.80 14.17 -3.85
N ASN A 10 4.17 15.00 -4.71
CA ASN A 10 2.87 14.69 -5.33
C ASN A 10 1.83 14.19 -4.31
N LEU A 11 1.83 14.81 -3.12
CA LEU A 11 1.05 14.35 -1.98
C LEU A 11 -0.45 14.33 -2.27
N ASN A 12 -0.95 15.27 -3.09
CA ASN A 12 -2.36 15.29 -3.49
C ASN A 12 -2.75 14.01 -4.25
N ILE A 13 -1.92 13.57 -5.21
CA ILE A 13 -2.16 12.33 -5.96
C ILE A 13 -2.13 11.13 -5.01
N TYR A 14 -1.21 11.12 -4.05
CA TYR A 14 -1.13 10.06 -3.05
C TYR A 14 -2.41 10.00 -2.20
N LEU A 15 -2.90 11.14 -1.73
CA LEU A 15 -4.13 11.24 -0.93
C LEU A 15 -5.37 10.78 -1.71
N GLU A 16 -5.50 11.17 -2.98
CA GLU A 16 -6.57 10.68 -3.86
C GLU A 16 -6.56 9.15 -4.00
N GLN A 17 -5.37 8.53 -4.13
CA GLN A 17 -5.25 7.08 -4.15
C GLN A 17 -5.66 6.46 -2.80
N LEU A 18 -5.30 7.10 -1.67
CA LEU A 18 -5.70 6.63 -0.35
C LEU A 18 -7.22 6.72 -0.12
N GLU A 19 -7.89 7.75 -0.63
CA GLU A 19 -9.36 7.86 -0.59
C GLU A 19 -10.02 6.67 -1.29
N GLU A 20 -9.56 6.34 -2.49
CA GLU A 20 -10.09 5.19 -3.22
C GLU A 20 -9.75 3.85 -2.54
N ILE A 21 -8.54 3.70 -1.99
CA ILE A 21 -8.15 2.55 -1.18
C ILE A 21 -9.11 2.36 -0.01
N LYS A 22 -9.43 3.42 0.73
CA LYS A 22 -10.36 3.39 1.85
C LYS A 22 -11.75 2.90 1.44
N ILE A 23 -12.30 3.45 0.33
CA ILE A 23 -13.61 3.06 -0.18
C ILE A 23 -13.63 1.56 -0.54
N ARG A 24 -12.58 1.06 -1.20
CA ARG A 24 -12.47 -0.36 -1.58
C ARG A 24 -12.30 -1.27 -0.38
N LEU A 25 -11.51 -0.88 0.61
CA LEU A 25 -11.37 -1.62 1.87
C LEU A 25 -12.72 -1.75 2.59
N ALA A 26 -13.47 -0.64 2.70
CA ALA A 26 -14.79 -0.64 3.31
C ALA A 26 -15.75 -1.57 2.55
N TYR A 27 -15.78 -1.49 1.22
CA TYR A 27 -16.58 -2.37 0.38
C TYR A 27 -16.25 -3.86 0.61
N ILE A 28 -14.96 -4.21 0.56
CA ILE A 28 -14.51 -5.59 0.73
C ILE A 28 -14.89 -6.10 2.14
N SER A 29 -14.68 -5.27 3.17
CA SER A 29 -14.96 -5.64 4.55
C SER A 29 -16.45 -5.83 4.83
N ALA A 30 -17.33 -5.06 4.18
CA ALA A 30 -18.76 -5.16 4.36
C ALA A 30 -19.37 -6.45 3.78
N TYR A 31 -18.78 -6.97 2.70
CA TYR A 31 -19.37 -8.09 1.94
C TYR A 31 -18.64 -9.43 2.09
N SER A 32 -17.56 -9.49 2.85
CA SER A 32 -16.66 -10.67 2.91
C SER A 32 -17.29 -11.96 3.40
N ASN A 33 -18.45 -11.91 4.08
CA ASN A 33 -19.02 -13.09 4.74
C ASN A 33 -20.33 -13.60 4.10
N GLU A 34 -20.84 -12.98 3.06
CA GLU A 34 -22.25 -13.19 2.69
C GLU A 34 -22.53 -14.31 1.70
N SER A 35 -21.58 -14.74 0.88
CA SER A 35 -21.94 -15.71 -0.15
C SER A 35 -20.77 -16.53 -0.67
N LYS A 36 -20.98 -17.84 -0.84
CA LYS A 36 -20.12 -18.71 -1.62
C LYS A 36 -20.38 -18.61 -3.13
N ASP A 37 -21.18 -17.63 -3.56
CA ASP A 37 -21.44 -17.38 -4.96
C ASP A 37 -20.15 -16.98 -5.67
N ARG A 38 -19.88 -17.65 -6.78
CA ARG A 38 -18.69 -17.41 -7.60
C ARG A 38 -18.55 -15.95 -8.06
N PHE A 39 -19.65 -15.32 -8.46
CA PHE A 39 -19.64 -13.93 -8.92
C PHE A 39 -19.30 -12.96 -7.80
N VAL A 40 -19.74 -13.24 -6.59
CA VAL A 40 -19.37 -12.46 -5.40
C VAL A 40 -17.88 -12.61 -5.10
N ILE A 41 -17.34 -13.83 -5.16
CA ILE A 41 -15.91 -14.11 -4.94
C ILE A 41 -15.05 -13.41 -6.01
N GLU A 42 -15.44 -13.50 -7.28
CA GLU A 42 -14.77 -12.79 -8.38
C GLU A 42 -14.83 -11.27 -8.22
N SER A 43 -15.93 -10.72 -7.72
CA SER A 43 -16.05 -9.29 -7.40
C SER A 43 -15.04 -8.89 -6.32
N HIS A 44 -14.90 -9.67 -5.24
CA HIS A 44 -13.89 -9.42 -4.21
C HIS A 44 -12.47 -9.51 -4.77
N ALA A 45 -12.18 -10.52 -5.58
CA ALA A 45 -10.88 -10.66 -6.23
C ALA A 45 -10.55 -9.46 -7.12
N LEU A 46 -11.53 -8.94 -7.87
CA LEU A 46 -11.38 -7.74 -8.68
C LEU A 46 -11.10 -6.50 -7.83
N GLN A 47 -11.85 -6.29 -6.73
CA GLN A 47 -11.63 -5.14 -5.85
C GLN A 47 -10.26 -5.20 -5.16
N ILE A 48 -9.84 -6.38 -4.69
CA ILE A 48 -8.51 -6.58 -4.08
C ILE A 48 -7.41 -6.33 -5.12
N ARG A 49 -7.57 -6.80 -6.35
CA ARG A 49 -6.62 -6.54 -7.43
C ARG A 49 -6.48 -5.05 -7.71
N LYS A 50 -7.60 -4.34 -7.88
CA LYS A 50 -7.60 -2.87 -8.06
C LYS A 50 -6.98 -2.13 -6.87
N LEU A 51 -7.25 -2.59 -5.65
CA LEU A 51 -6.63 -2.04 -4.44
C LEU A 51 -5.09 -2.20 -4.49
N THR A 52 -4.59 -3.36 -4.93
CA THR A 52 -3.14 -3.57 -5.09
C THR A 52 -2.54 -2.67 -6.18
N GLU A 53 -3.27 -2.40 -7.25
CA GLU A 53 -2.88 -1.42 -8.29
C GLU A 53 -2.82 0.00 -7.71
N LEU A 54 -3.82 0.41 -6.93
CA LEU A 54 -3.83 1.72 -6.25
C LEU A 54 -2.63 1.88 -5.31
N VAL A 55 -2.30 0.82 -4.53
CA VAL A 55 -1.10 0.81 -3.68
C VAL A 55 0.16 1.01 -4.52
N SER A 56 0.29 0.34 -5.66
CA SER A 56 1.46 0.51 -6.53
C SER A 56 1.56 1.91 -7.12
N PHE A 57 0.45 2.50 -7.55
CA PHE A 57 0.41 3.88 -8.04
C PHE A 57 0.64 4.93 -6.94
N SER A 58 0.16 4.69 -5.72
CA SER A 58 0.45 5.58 -4.60
C SER A 58 1.94 5.62 -4.28
N LEU A 59 2.63 4.48 -4.28
CA LEU A 59 4.08 4.41 -4.12
C LEU A 59 4.82 5.12 -5.27
N LEU A 60 4.34 4.94 -6.51
CA LEU A 60 4.90 5.64 -7.65
C LEU A 60 4.72 7.16 -7.52
N ALA A 61 3.57 7.63 -7.06
CA ALA A 61 3.29 9.05 -6.90
C ALA A 61 4.25 9.70 -5.88
N ILE A 62 4.39 9.12 -4.69
CA ILE A 62 5.21 9.71 -3.62
C ILE A 62 6.71 9.57 -3.87
N HIS A 63 7.14 8.56 -4.64
CA HIS A 63 8.53 8.34 -5.03
C HIS A 63 8.83 8.66 -6.50
N LYS A 64 7.98 9.48 -7.13
CA LYS A 64 8.00 9.78 -8.57
C LYS A 64 9.40 10.12 -9.10
N THR A 65 10.14 10.97 -8.41
CA THR A 65 11.46 11.43 -8.89
C THR A 65 12.43 10.25 -9.02
N LYS A 66 12.54 9.41 -7.99
CA LYS A 66 13.41 8.23 -7.99
C LYS A 66 12.97 7.21 -9.02
N TYR A 67 11.67 6.93 -9.07
CA TYR A 67 11.10 5.99 -10.03
C TYR A 67 11.28 6.45 -11.48
N LYS A 68 11.06 7.74 -11.77
CA LYS A 68 11.30 8.33 -13.10
C LYS A 68 12.75 8.13 -13.56
N VAL A 69 13.72 8.42 -12.70
CA VAL A 69 15.16 8.23 -13.02
C VAL A 69 15.45 6.77 -13.29
N PHE A 70 14.97 5.87 -12.43
CA PHE A 70 15.14 4.42 -12.62
C PHE A 70 14.61 3.93 -13.97
N ARG A 71 13.40 4.36 -14.37
CA ARG A 71 12.78 3.98 -15.64
C ARG A 71 13.51 4.60 -16.84
N SER A 72 13.93 5.86 -16.74
CA SER A 72 14.70 6.54 -17.80
C SER A 72 16.03 5.87 -18.05
N ASN A 73 16.73 5.40 -17.01
CA ASN A 73 17.98 4.65 -17.17
C ASN A 73 17.78 3.32 -17.91
N ALA A 74 16.59 2.76 -17.86
CA ALA A 74 16.19 1.57 -18.62
C ALA A 74 15.61 1.90 -20.02
N GLY A 75 15.68 3.16 -20.47
CA GLY A 75 15.12 3.61 -21.74
C GLY A 75 13.59 3.61 -21.80
N LYS A 76 12.91 3.67 -20.66
CA LYS A 76 11.45 3.58 -20.55
C LYS A 76 10.85 4.85 -19.93
N ASP A 77 9.65 5.21 -20.38
CA ASP A 77 8.87 6.28 -19.75
C ASP A 77 7.94 5.69 -18.67
N PHE A 78 8.10 6.14 -17.43
CA PHE A 78 7.31 5.68 -16.28
C PHE A 78 5.81 5.94 -16.45
N ARG A 79 5.41 6.89 -17.27
CA ARG A 79 3.99 7.22 -17.54
C ARG A 79 3.26 6.12 -18.29
N ASN A 80 4.01 5.22 -18.94
CA ASN A 80 3.47 4.06 -19.65
C ASN A 80 3.36 2.82 -18.75
N ASP A 81 3.78 2.90 -17.48
CA ASP A 81 3.63 1.80 -16.54
C ASP A 81 2.18 1.77 -16.02
N TRP A 82 1.45 0.73 -16.35
CA TRP A 82 0.04 0.55 -15.98
C TRP A 82 -0.23 -0.73 -15.18
N ASN A 83 0.66 -1.68 -15.22
CA ASN A 83 0.50 -2.97 -14.54
C ASN A 83 1.03 -2.85 -13.10
N GLY A 84 0.14 -3.02 -12.12
CA GLY A 84 0.48 -2.89 -10.70
C GLY A 84 1.59 -3.84 -10.26
N ARG A 85 1.61 -5.09 -10.77
CA ARG A 85 2.67 -6.04 -10.47
C ARG A 85 4.04 -5.60 -10.98
N ASP A 86 4.10 -5.09 -12.21
CA ASP A 86 5.35 -4.62 -12.81
C ASP A 86 5.88 -3.40 -12.05
N ILE A 87 4.99 -2.49 -11.64
CA ILE A 87 5.36 -1.34 -10.80
C ILE A 87 5.93 -1.83 -9.46
N ILE A 88 5.27 -2.77 -8.79
CA ILE A 88 5.79 -3.36 -7.53
C ILE A 88 7.16 -3.99 -7.75
N THR A 89 7.33 -4.75 -8.83
CA THR A 89 8.62 -5.38 -9.16
C THR A 89 9.71 -4.34 -9.38
N ASN A 90 9.42 -3.28 -10.10
CA ASN A 90 10.34 -2.17 -10.33
C ASN A 90 10.71 -1.43 -9.03
N ILE A 91 9.74 -1.23 -8.13
CA ILE A 91 9.99 -0.62 -6.81
C ILE A 91 10.89 -1.52 -5.95
N LEU A 92 10.65 -2.84 -5.94
CA LEU A 92 11.50 -3.80 -5.24
C LEU A 92 12.94 -3.81 -5.75
N LEU A 93 13.14 -3.64 -7.07
CA LEU A 93 14.47 -3.53 -7.67
C LEU A 93 15.14 -2.19 -7.35
N LEU A 94 14.36 -1.12 -7.29
CA LEU A 94 14.87 0.22 -6.98
C LEU A 94 15.25 0.35 -5.51
N ASN A 95 14.33 0.08 -4.62
CA ASN A 95 14.54 0.05 -3.16
C ASN A 95 13.30 -0.50 -2.45
N PRO A 96 13.38 -1.67 -1.79
CA PRO A 96 12.26 -2.24 -1.03
C PRO A 96 11.79 -1.36 0.15
N ASP A 97 12.66 -0.49 0.70
CA ASP A 97 12.31 0.43 1.80
C ASP A 97 11.41 1.59 1.37
N MET A 98 11.11 1.73 0.08
CA MET A 98 10.10 2.66 -0.42
C MET A 98 8.67 2.23 -0.07
N PHE A 99 8.48 1.00 0.44
CA PHE A 99 7.16 0.54 0.87
C PHE A 99 6.76 1.15 2.21
N PHE A 100 5.47 1.13 2.49
CA PHE A 100 4.90 1.61 3.75
C PHE A 100 5.48 0.84 4.94
N LYS A 101 5.59 1.54 6.06
CA LYS A 101 5.81 0.94 7.38
C LYS A 101 4.45 0.93 8.11
N PRO A 102 3.69 -0.20 8.12
CA PRO A 102 2.42 -0.28 8.83
C PRO A 102 2.60 0.04 10.31
N SER A 103 1.72 0.89 10.86
CA SER A 103 1.84 1.36 12.24
C SER A 103 0.54 1.18 13.02
N GLU A 104 0.63 1.18 14.33
CA GLU A 104 -0.52 1.36 15.19
C GLU A 104 -1.03 2.80 15.07
N LYS A 105 -2.30 3.02 15.42
CA LYS A 105 -2.94 4.32 15.34
C LYS A 105 -2.36 5.29 16.37
N GLY A 106 -2.00 6.48 15.90
CA GLY A 106 -1.53 7.56 16.77
C GLY A 106 -0.07 7.43 17.19
N PHE A 107 0.28 8.08 18.28
CA PHE A 107 1.62 8.05 18.89
C PHE A 107 1.51 8.03 20.41
N SER A 108 2.49 7.44 21.07
CA SER A 108 2.70 7.54 22.52
C SER A 108 3.71 8.64 22.83
N LEU A 109 3.46 9.41 23.88
CA LEU A 109 4.39 10.42 24.37
C LEU A 109 5.30 9.78 25.43
N GLN A 110 6.59 9.78 25.18
CA GLN A 110 7.59 9.30 26.10
C GLN A 110 7.88 10.33 27.19
N ARG A 111 8.51 9.92 28.31
CA ARG A 111 8.84 10.80 29.45
C ARG A 111 9.73 11.98 29.09
N ASP A 112 10.55 11.85 28.06
CA ASP A 112 11.43 12.89 27.54
C ASP A 112 10.74 13.83 26.52
N GLY A 113 9.43 13.67 26.30
CA GLY A 113 8.67 14.44 25.32
C GLY A 113 8.74 13.89 23.88
N THR A 114 9.47 12.79 23.64
CA THR A 114 9.56 12.17 22.32
C THR A 114 8.24 11.49 21.96
N LYS A 115 7.79 11.67 20.71
CA LYS A 115 6.65 10.98 20.14
C LYS A 115 7.09 9.66 19.50
N GLN A 116 6.57 8.56 19.99
CA GLN A 116 6.87 7.24 19.45
C GLN A 116 5.65 6.67 18.72
N ILE A 117 5.88 6.16 17.51
CA ILE A 117 4.88 5.42 16.74
C ILE A 117 5.29 3.95 16.74
N GLN A 118 4.38 3.08 17.17
CA GLN A 118 4.61 1.66 17.19
C GLN A 118 4.32 1.05 15.81
N LEU A 119 5.25 0.27 15.28
CA LEU A 119 5.03 -0.49 14.04
C LEU A 119 4.21 -1.75 14.32
N LYS A 120 3.36 -2.14 13.38
CA LYS A 120 2.64 -3.41 13.45
C LYS A 120 3.58 -4.58 13.16
N PRO A 121 3.34 -5.77 13.77
CA PRO A 121 4.11 -6.96 13.50
C PRO A 121 4.06 -7.36 12.01
N GLU A 122 5.21 -7.70 11.44
CA GLU A 122 5.36 -7.98 10.00
C GLU A 122 4.46 -9.15 9.53
N ASN A 123 4.26 -10.17 10.37
CA ASN A 123 3.42 -11.32 10.08
C ASN A 123 1.92 -10.98 9.96
N GLN A 124 1.48 -9.86 10.50
CA GLN A 124 0.10 -9.36 10.42
C GLN A 124 -0.14 -8.45 9.21
N CYS A 125 0.89 -8.10 8.46
CA CYS A 125 0.84 -7.13 7.36
C CYS A 125 1.28 -7.76 6.03
N TYR A 126 0.95 -7.07 4.94
CA TYR A 126 1.51 -7.39 3.63
C TYR A 126 2.86 -6.70 3.43
N THR A 127 3.82 -7.45 2.95
CA THR A 127 5.02 -6.89 2.32
C THR A 127 4.76 -6.66 0.83
N LEU A 128 5.63 -5.88 0.18
CA LEU A 128 5.52 -5.64 -1.26
C LEU A 128 5.52 -6.96 -2.08
N LYS A 129 6.36 -7.93 -1.69
CA LYS A 129 6.39 -9.27 -2.31
C LYS A 129 5.09 -10.05 -2.13
N LEU A 130 4.46 -9.94 -0.98
CA LEU A 130 3.18 -10.61 -0.70
C LEU A 130 2.04 -9.92 -1.45
N LEU A 131 2.07 -8.59 -1.62
CA LEU A 131 1.10 -7.87 -2.46
C LEU A 131 1.20 -8.29 -3.93
N ALA A 132 2.41 -8.45 -4.47
CA ALA A 132 2.59 -8.97 -5.84
C ALA A 132 1.98 -10.37 -6.00
N LYS A 133 2.21 -11.27 -5.03
CA LYS A 133 1.59 -12.61 -5.03
C LYS A 133 0.07 -12.55 -4.92
N LEU A 134 -0.46 -11.61 -4.11
CA LEU A 134 -1.91 -11.41 -3.97
C LEU A 134 -2.51 -10.93 -5.29
N TYR A 135 -1.86 -10.00 -5.96
CA TYR A 135 -2.26 -9.52 -7.29
C TYR A 135 -2.38 -10.67 -8.31
N ASP A 136 -1.36 -11.54 -8.38
CA ASP A 136 -1.39 -12.71 -9.26
C ASP A 136 -2.49 -13.70 -8.87
N ARG A 137 -2.67 -13.92 -7.57
CA ARG A 137 -3.72 -14.80 -7.05
C ARG A 137 -5.11 -14.30 -7.43
N CYS A 138 -5.36 -13.00 -7.31
CA CYS A 138 -6.61 -12.39 -7.78
C CYS A 138 -6.80 -12.58 -9.29
N GLY A 139 -5.74 -12.37 -10.09
CA GLY A 139 -5.75 -12.68 -11.53
C GLY A 139 -6.14 -14.13 -11.82
N GLY A 140 -5.59 -15.07 -11.06
CA GLY A 140 -5.92 -16.49 -11.21
C GLY A 140 -7.38 -16.85 -10.90
N VAL A 141 -8.04 -16.10 -10.01
CA VAL A 141 -9.48 -16.25 -9.70
C VAL A 141 -10.35 -15.66 -10.82
N LEU A 142 -9.92 -14.55 -11.42
CA LEU A 142 -10.66 -13.82 -12.45
C LEU A 142 -10.58 -14.47 -13.84
N HIS A 143 -9.63 -15.36 -14.06
CA HIS A 143 -9.53 -16.10 -15.31
C HIS A 143 -10.50 -17.29 -15.33
N ILE A 144 -11.13 -17.51 -16.49
CA ILE A 144 -11.94 -18.72 -16.72
C ILE A 144 -11.04 -19.95 -16.62
N GLU A 145 -11.51 -20.92 -15.87
CA GLU A 145 -10.77 -22.18 -15.67
C GLU A 145 -10.81 -23.06 -16.91
N ASN A 146 -9.72 -23.76 -17.14
CA ASN A 146 -9.68 -24.79 -18.17
C ASN A 146 -10.66 -25.92 -17.81
N PRO A 147 -11.67 -26.21 -18.66
CA PRO A 147 -12.71 -27.21 -18.33
C PRO A 147 -12.18 -28.63 -18.13
N TRP A 148 -10.97 -28.89 -18.62
CA TRP A 148 -10.30 -30.18 -18.47
C TRP A 148 -9.47 -30.31 -17.18
N LYS A 149 -9.37 -29.23 -16.41
CA LYS A 149 -8.58 -29.20 -15.17
C LYS A 149 -9.43 -28.72 -14.01
N LYS A 150 -9.76 -29.65 -13.10
CA LYS A 150 -10.39 -29.26 -11.83
C LYS A 150 -9.48 -28.34 -11.04
N SER A 151 -10.01 -27.24 -10.58
CA SER A 151 -9.31 -26.22 -9.80
C SER A 151 -10.09 -25.92 -8.52
N THR A 152 -9.35 -25.70 -7.44
CA THR A 152 -9.90 -25.29 -6.13
C THR A 152 -9.54 -23.83 -5.80
N LYS A 153 -9.05 -23.07 -6.80
CA LYS A 153 -8.53 -21.72 -6.57
C LYS A 153 -9.58 -20.75 -6.01
N VAL A 154 -10.81 -20.83 -6.53
CA VAL A 154 -11.92 -19.99 -6.09
C VAL A 154 -12.29 -20.30 -4.65
N ASP A 155 -12.45 -21.58 -4.32
CA ASP A 155 -12.80 -22.02 -2.95
C ASP A 155 -11.71 -21.65 -1.95
N GLN A 156 -10.43 -21.87 -2.31
CA GLN A 156 -9.29 -21.49 -1.46
C GLN A 156 -9.19 -19.98 -1.29
N PHE A 157 -9.45 -19.21 -2.34
CA PHE A 157 -9.45 -17.77 -2.25
C PHE A 157 -10.56 -17.28 -1.32
N HIS A 158 -11.77 -17.83 -1.45
CA HIS A 158 -12.90 -17.52 -0.59
C HIS A 158 -12.61 -17.86 0.88
N ALA A 159 -12.06 -19.01 1.16
CA ALA A 159 -11.71 -19.42 2.52
C ALA A 159 -10.68 -18.48 3.18
N ASP A 160 -9.77 -17.90 2.39
CA ASP A 160 -8.73 -17.01 2.86
C ASP A 160 -9.15 -15.52 2.90
N LEU A 161 -10.30 -15.15 2.31
CA LEU A 161 -10.76 -13.76 2.24
C LEU A 161 -10.73 -13.01 3.58
N PRO A 162 -11.21 -13.56 4.71
CA PRO A 162 -11.16 -12.86 6.00
C PRO A 162 -9.72 -12.51 6.41
N SER A 163 -8.78 -13.44 6.21
CA SER A 163 -7.36 -13.21 6.50
C SER A 163 -6.72 -12.18 5.55
N ILE A 164 -7.08 -12.24 4.27
CA ILE A 164 -6.60 -11.28 3.26
C ILE A 164 -7.07 -9.87 3.64
N ILE A 165 -8.34 -9.70 3.97
CA ILE A 165 -8.93 -8.40 4.33
C ILE A 165 -8.31 -7.86 5.61
N SER A 166 -8.19 -8.70 6.65
CA SER A 166 -7.54 -8.31 7.91
C SER A 166 -6.11 -7.80 7.67
N LYS A 167 -5.31 -8.53 6.88
CA LYS A 167 -3.94 -8.12 6.55
C LYS A 167 -3.88 -6.85 5.71
N LEU A 168 -4.81 -6.65 4.77
CA LEU A 168 -4.89 -5.42 3.99
C LEU A 168 -5.22 -4.21 4.87
N ASN A 169 -6.20 -4.35 5.77
CA ASN A 169 -6.53 -3.32 6.74
C ASN A 169 -5.32 -2.98 7.63
N ASN A 170 -4.67 -4.00 8.20
CA ASN A 170 -3.46 -3.78 9.01
C ASN A 170 -2.35 -3.07 8.26
N THR A 171 -2.20 -3.33 6.97
CA THR A 171 -1.14 -2.74 6.15
C THR A 171 -1.42 -1.29 5.79
N LEU A 172 -2.68 -0.95 5.52
CA LEU A 172 -3.03 0.29 4.82
C LEU A 172 -3.70 1.33 5.71
N GLN A 173 -4.36 0.92 6.80
CA GLN A 173 -5.19 1.82 7.62
C GLN A 173 -4.37 2.93 8.27
N ASP A 174 -3.25 2.57 8.89
CA ASP A 174 -2.30 3.50 9.48
C ASP A 174 -0.89 3.08 9.05
N HIS A 175 -0.15 3.99 8.44
CA HIS A 175 1.18 3.67 7.93
C HIS A 175 2.08 4.90 7.80
N ILE A 176 3.38 4.63 7.77
CA ILE A 176 4.42 5.65 7.60
C ILE A 176 5.08 5.46 6.24
N VAL A 177 5.25 6.54 5.51
CA VAL A 177 6.08 6.60 4.31
C VAL A 177 7.33 7.40 4.60
N LEU A 178 8.49 6.84 4.27
CA LEU A 178 9.78 7.52 4.38
C LEU A 178 10.20 8.06 3.03
N VAL A 179 10.47 9.35 2.98
CA VAL A 179 11.01 10.01 1.80
C VAL A 179 12.37 10.59 2.13
N ASN A 180 13.41 9.95 1.61
CA ASN A 180 14.78 10.47 1.70
C ASN A 180 15.03 11.41 0.53
N HIS A 181 15.36 12.66 0.80
CA HIS A 181 15.72 13.63 -0.22
C HIS A 181 17.08 13.28 -0.83
N TRP A 182 17.17 13.29 -2.18
CA TRP A 182 18.32 12.77 -2.95
C TRP A 182 19.66 13.45 -2.64
N ASN A 183 19.64 14.69 -2.16
CA ASN A 183 20.84 15.50 -1.93
C ASN A 183 20.88 16.17 -0.55
N GLN A 184 20.06 15.71 0.41
CA GLN A 184 19.96 16.35 1.71
C GLN A 184 20.18 15.32 2.83
N SER A 185 20.88 15.73 3.87
CA SER A 185 20.97 14.99 5.13
C SER A 185 19.63 14.91 5.88
N GLU A 186 18.53 15.34 5.24
CA GLU A 186 17.19 15.40 5.80
C GLU A 186 16.34 14.26 5.29
N SER A 187 15.60 13.65 6.19
CA SER A 187 14.58 12.66 5.90
C SER A 187 13.20 13.21 6.29
N THR A 188 12.19 12.90 5.50
CA THR A 188 10.79 13.22 5.82
C THR A 188 10.03 11.92 6.06
N ALA A 189 9.39 11.81 7.22
CA ALA A 189 8.41 10.78 7.51
C ALA A 189 7.00 11.37 7.38
N ILE A 190 6.13 10.70 6.65
CA ILE A 190 4.73 11.08 6.51
C ILE A 190 3.91 9.97 7.13
N VAL A 191 3.19 10.30 8.19
CA VAL A 191 2.31 9.37 8.90
C VAL A 191 0.91 9.57 8.35
N PHE A 192 0.34 8.53 7.76
CA PHE A 192 -1.01 8.54 7.20
C PHE A 192 -1.97 7.72 8.06
N SER A 193 -3.22 8.20 8.13
CA SER A 193 -4.33 7.47 8.73
C SER A 193 -5.56 7.55 7.82
N LEU A 194 -6.15 6.39 7.53
CA LEU A 194 -7.38 6.31 6.74
C LEU A 194 -8.65 6.58 7.56
N ASN A 195 -8.56 6.85 8.82
CA ASN A 195 -9.64 7.13 9.79
C ASN A 195 -11.03 6.59 9.39
N GLU A 196 -11.66 5.79 10.23
CA GLU A 196 -12.96 5.18 9.92
C GLU A 196 -14.10 6.20 9.78
N ASN A 197 -14.05 7.28 10.57
CA ASN A 197 -15.12 8.27 10.68
C ASN A 197 -14.98 9.47 9.74
N ASP A 198 -13.81 9.71 9.13
CA ASP A 198 -13.57 10.82 8.23
C ASP A 198 -13.57 10.36 6.77
N ILE A 199 -14.17 11.16 5.90
CA ILE A 199 -14.18 10.86 4.47
C ILE A 199 -12.77 10.91 3.90
N LYS A 200 -11.93 11.83 4.40
CA LYS A 200 -10.58 12.05 3.88
C LYS A 200 -9.49 11.43 4.75
N PRO A 201 -8.46 10.81 4.15
CA PRO A 201 -7.26 10.42 4.86
C PRO A 201 -6.59 11.63 5.51
N THR A 202 -6.07 11.45 6.73
CA THR A 202 -5.29 12.47 7.42
C THR A 202 -3.81 12.12 7.38
N TYR A 203 -2.95 13.13 7.49
CA TYR A 203 -1.51 12.92 7.56
C TYR A 203 -0.79 13.91 8.46
N VAL A 204 0.36 13.50 8.98
CA VAL A 204 1.28 14.33 9.74
C VAL A 204 2.67 14.23 9.11
N LEU A 205 3.31 15.37 8.92
CA LEU A 205 4.68 15.46 8.42
C LEU A 205 5.65 15.58 9.60
N ALA A 206 6.70 14.75 9.59
CA ALA A 206 7.83 14.86 10.49
C ALA A 206 9.13 14.97 9.67
N GLN A 207 9.99 15.94 10.01
CA GLN A 207 11.29 16.14 9.40
C GLN A 207 12.39 15.90 10.43
N ALA A 208 13.48 15.27 10.01
CA ALA A 208 14.66 15.06 10.83
C ALA A 208 15.93 15.36 10.03
N SER A 209 16.92 15.95 10.69
CA SER A 209 18.30 16.05 10.18
C SER A 209 19.00 14.70 10.42
N GLY A 210 18.70 13.70 9.59
CA GLY A 210 19.23 12.35 9.71
C GLY A 210 18.20 11.28 9.38
N ASN A 211 18.53 10.04 9.68
CA ASN A 211 17.64 8.90 9.42
C ASN A 211 16.67 8.69 10.60
N PHE A 212 15.42 8.36 10.29
CA PHE A 212 14.48 7.87 11.28
C PHE A 212 14.90 6.48 11.75
N ALA A 213 14.95 6.27 13.06
CA ALA A 213 15.14 4.97 13.65
C ALA A 213 13.78 4.33 13.95
N PHE A 214 13.65 3.04 13.66
CA PHE A 214 12.47 2.24 13.99
C PHE A 214 12.88 1.19 14.98
N SER A 215 12.19 1.10 16.11
CA SER A 215 12.28 -0.03 17.01
C SER A 215 11.18 -1.02 16.65
N SER A 216 11.54 -2.28 16.35
CA SER A 216 10.58 -3.38 16.36
C SER A 216 10.11 -3.61 17.80
N ALA A 217 8.80 -3.78 17.98
CA ALA A 217 8.24 -4.20 19.26
C ALA A 217 8.65 -5.63 19.57
#